data_4a5f6918f5dde65bfea9cb51effedbde
#
_entry.id   4a5f6918f5dde65bfea9cb51effedbde
#
_cell.length_a   1.000
_cell.length_b   1.000
_cell.length_c   1.000
_cell.angle_alpha   90.00
_cell.angle_beta   90.00
_cell.angle_gamma   90.00
#
_symmetry.space_group_name_H-M   'P 1'
#
loop_
_entity.id
_entity.type
_entity.pdbx_description
1 polymer ?
#
loop_
_entity_poly.entity_id
_entity_poly.type
_entity_poly.pdbx_seq_one_letter_code
_entity_poly.pdbx_strand_id
1 'polypeptide(L)' 'MAFDLTCDSCEFDREVDAEEDAYVGAKDHETDNPDHFVFIRSAR' A
#
# COMPACT_ATOMS: atom_id res chain seq x y z
N MET A 1 7.40 13.86 0.52
CA MET A 1 6.63 13.19 1.55
C MET A 1 6.56 11.71 1.28
N ALA A 2 6.46 10.92 2.32
CA ALA A 2 6.46 9.47 2.17
C ALA A 2 5.12 8.90 2.60
N PHE A 3 4.78 7.76 2.01
CA PHE A 3 3.56 7.05 2.33
C PHE A 3 3.90 5.60 2.62
N ASP A 4 3.28 5.05 3.65
CA ASP A 4 3.45 3.65 4.02
C ASP A 4 2.24 2.87 3.55
N LEU A 5 2.50 1.74 2.89
CA LEU A 5 1.46 0.81 2.49
C LEU A 5 1.62 -0.46 3.31
N THR A 6 0.58 -0.85 4.00
CA THR A 6 0.60 -2.09 4.77
C THR A 6 -0.65 -2.88 4.46
N CYS A 7 -0.51 -4.20 4.42
CA CYS A 7 -1.63 -5.09 4.19
C CYS A 7 -2.02 -5.73 5.51
N ASP A 8 -3.33 -5.79 5.74
CA ASP A 8 -3.86 -6.34 6.98
C ASP A 8 -3.84 -7.86 6.98
N SER A 9 -3.73 -8.47 5.80
CA SER A 9 -3.87 -9.91 5.67
C SER A 9 -2.56 -10.65 5.46
N CYS A 10 -1.48 -9.91 5.22
CA CYS A 10 -0.19 -10.54 5.02
C CYS A 10 0.90 -9.57 5.48
N GLU A 11 2.14 -9.88 5.19
CA GLU A 11 3.26 -9.06 5.67
C GLU A 11 3.69 -8.02 4.66
N PHE A 12 2.83 -7.69 3.71
CA PHE A 12 3.14 -6.68 2.72
C PHE A 12 3.36 -5.33 3.42
N ASP A 13 4.49 -4.72 3.14
CA ASP A 13 4.88 -3.46 3.75
C ASP A 13 5.78 -2.73 2.78
N ARG A 14 5.37 -1.56 2.34
CA ARG A 14 6.14 -0.82 1.35
C ARG A 14 6.05 0.67 1.62
N GLU A 15 7.13 1.37 1.35
CA GLU A 15 7.17 2.82 1.48
C GLU A 15 7.41 3.43 0.11
N VAL A 16 6.65 4.46 -0.21
CA VAL A 16 6.78 5.17 -1.49
C VAL A 16 6.81 6.66 -1.21
N ASP A 17 7.35 7.42 -2.16
CA ASP A 17 7.47 8.87 -1.98
C ASP A 17 6.29 9.64 -2.55
N ALA A 18 5.62 9.09 -3.55
CA ALA A 18 4.55 9.79 -4.25
C ALA A 18 3.20 9.18 -3.95
N GLU A 19 2.19 10.02 -3.85
CA GLU A 19 0.84 9.54 -3.60
C GLU A 19 0.36 8.63 -4.71
N GLU A 20 0.71 8.96 -5.95
CA GLU A 20 0.33 8.11 -7.09
C GLU A 20 0.90 6.72 -6.95
N ASP A 21 2.15 6.65 -6.52
CA ASP A 21 2.80 5.35 -6.34
C ASP A 21 2.11 4.55 -5.24
N ALA A 22 1.63 5.25 -4.22
CA ALA A 22 0.92 4.57 -3.14
C ALA A 22 -0.35 3.91 -3.64
N TYR A 23 -1.11 4.63 -4.45
CA TYR A 23 -2.34 4.08 -5.00
C TYR A 23 -2.06 2.92 -5.95
N VAL A 24 -1.04 3.08 -6.79
CA VAL A 24 -0.69 2.01 -7.75
C VAL A 24 -0.26 0.77 -6.99
N GLY A 25 0.58 0.94 -5.99
CA GLY A 25 1.05 -0.20 -5.21
C GLY A 25 -0.08 -0.90 -4.48
N ALA A 26 -0.95 -0.12 -3.86
CA ALA A 26 -2.07 -0.70 -3.12
C ALA A 26 -3.03 -1.43 -4.06
N LYS A 27 -3.35 -0.81 -5.18
CA LYS A 27 -4.28 -1.41 -6.13
C LYS A 27 -3.70 -2.68 -6.74
N ASP A 28 -2.40 -2.64 -7.04
CA ASP A 28 -1.74 -3.79 -7.63
C ASP A 28 -1.76 -4.98 -6.66
N HIS A 29 -1.49 -4.71 -5.40
CA HIS A 29 -1.52 -5.76 -4.39
C HIS A 29 -2.93 -6.33 -4.22
N GLU A 30 -3.92 -5.47 -4.21
CA GLU A 30 -5.30 -5.91 -4.03
C GLU A 30 -5.81 -6.66 -5.24
N THR A 31 -5.29 -6.33 -6.43
CA THR A 31 -5.67 -7.03 -7.64
C THR A 31 -5.22 -8.49 -7.58
N ASP A 32 -4.00 -8.71 -7.10
CA ASP A 32 -3.48 -10.08 -6.94
C ASP A 32 -4.13 -10.80 -5.78
N ASN A 33 -4.60 -10.05 -4.78
CA ASN A 33 -5.14 -10.64 -3.56
C ASN A 33 -6.45 -9.94 -3.21
N PRO A 34 -7.54 -10.30 -3.88
CA PRO A 34 -8.82 -9.59 -3.71
C PRO A 34 -9.32 -9.55 -2.27
N ASP A 35 -8.91 -10.50 -1.46
CA ASP A 35 -9.34 -10.57 -0.06
C ASP A 35 -8.47 -9.72 0.85
N HIS A 36 -7.42 -9.10 0.31
CA HIS A 36 -6.51 -8.29 1.10
C HIS A 36 -6.90 -6.83 1.02
N PHE A 37 -6.63 -6.12 2.07
CA PHE A 37 -6.91 -4.69 2.12
C PHE A 37 -5.62 -3.96 2.51
N VAL A 38 -5.23 -2.99 1.68
CA VAL A 38 -4.00 -2.25 1.89
C VAL A 38 -4.32 -0.89 2.50
N PHE A 39 -3.66 -0.57 3.60
CA PHE A 39 -3.79 0.72 4.25
C PHE A 39 -2.68 1.64 3.78
N ILE A 40 -3.05 2.87 3.45
CA ILE A 40 -2.09 3.88 3.04
C ILE A 40 -2.02 4.92 4.16
N ARG A 41 -0.82 5.14 4.68
CA ARG A 41 -0.60 6.10 5.75
C ARG A 41 0.42 7.13 5.31
N SER A 42 0.23 8.34 5.78
CA SER A 42 1.22 9.39 5.55
C SER A 42 2.34 9.19 6.56
N ALA A 43 3.53 8.89 6.08
CA ALA A 43 4.69 8.62 6.92
C ALA A 43 5.55 9.87 7.00
N ARG A 44 5.54 10.54 8.10
CA ARG A 44 6.43 11.69 8.26
C ARG A 44 6.70 11.96 9.71
#